data_adb656648334bd71397dd7c68eec124a
#
_entry.id   adb656648334bd71397dd7c68eec124a
#
_cell.length_a   1.000
_cell.length_b   1.000
_cell.length_c   1.000
_cell.angle_alpha   90.00
_cell.angle_beta   90.00
_cell.angle_gamma   90.00
#
_symmetry.space_group_name_H-M   'P 1'
#
loop_
_entity.id
_entity.type
_entity.pdbx_description
1 polymer ?
#
loop_
_entity_poly.entity_id
_entity_poly.type
_entity_poly.pdbx_seq_one_letter_code
_entity_poly.pdbx_strand_id
1 'polypeptide(L)'
;MKKALIAMSGGVDSSVAAKLMLDAGYDCMGATMKLFDSDDILMAQREKTCCSLSDVEDARSVARRLGMPYQVFNFKGDFKEKVIDKFIATYEAGGTPNPCIDCNKCLKFDTLCRRAITLGYDYVVTGHYARIDCVDGRYRLRKALDDKKDQSYVLYNLSQEQLAHTLFPLGELHKDQVRAIAEENGFINAHKRESQDICFVPDGDYAAFIESYTGRHYPPGDFVDTQGHVLGRHKGIIRYTIGQRRGLGLALPAPLYVCKKDPESNTVTLCPNDQLNSTVVRVTEFNWLSIAAPAEPLHAAVKIRYNMHQAPCTVEVLPGGDVQLTFDTPQRAVTPGQAAVIYDGDTVLGGGRIV
;
A
#
# COMPACT_ATOMS: atom_id res chain seq x y z
N MET A 1 -19.30 -15.21 -22.99
CA MET A 1 -19.45 -14.42 -21.74
C MET A 1 -18.06 -14.14 -21.21
N LYS A 2 -17.73 -12.90 -20.83
CA LYS A 2 -16.42 -12.60 -20.21
C LYS A 2 -16.36 -13.17 -18.80
N LYS A 3 -15.17 -13.62 -18.38
CA LYS A 3 -14.94 -14.29 -17.11
C LYS A 3 -14.15 -13.41 -16.16
N ALA A 4 -14.55 -13.38 -14.88
CA ALA A 4 -13.92 -12.54 -13.86
C ALA A 4 -13.56 -13.35 -12.61
N LEU A 5 -12.29 -13.30 -12.20
CA LEU A 5 -11.81 -13.82 -10.93
C LEU A 5 -11.86 -12.70 -9.88
N ILE A 6 -12.72 -12.86 -8.89
CA ILE A 6 -12.95 -11.83 -7.85
C ILE A 6 -12.05 -12.11 -6.66
N ALA A 7 -11.10 -11.22 -6.37
CA ALA A 7 -10.26 -11.31 -5.18
C ALA A 7 -11.07 -10.94 -3.93
N MET A 8 -11.46 -11.93 -3.16
CA MET A 8 -12.32 -11.80 -1.97
C MET A 8 -11.48 -11.90 -0.69
N SER A 9 -11.44 -10.81 0.06
CA SER A 9 -10.71 -10.71 1.34
C SER A 9 -11.58 -10.95 2.57
N GLY A 10 -12.85 -11.31 2.41
CA GLY A 10 -13.83 -11.36 3.51
C GLY A 10 -14.35 -9.99 3.96
N GLY A 11 -13.89 -8.90 3.34
CA GLY A 11 -14.39 -7.54 3.59
C GLY A 11 -15.60 -7.20 2.72
N VAL A 12 -16.37 -6.18 3.15
CA VAL A 12 -17.58 -5.71 2.45
C VAL A 12 -17.30 -5.28 1.00
N ASP A 13 -16.18 -4.61 0.76
CA ASP A 13 -15.82 -4.06 -0.56
C ASP A 13 -15.66 -5.16 -1.61
N SER A 14 -14.91 -6.21 -1.30
CA SER A 14 -14.76 -7.34 -2.22
C SER A 14 -16.05 -8.12 -2.45
N SER A 15 -16.94 -8.14 -1.46
CA SER A 15 -18.25 -8.79 -1.56
C SER A 15 -19.17 -8.03 -2.52
N VAL A 16 -19.21 -6.70 -2.40
CA VAL A 16 -20.00 -5.84 -3.31
C VAL A 16 -19.40 -5.84 -4.71
N ALA A 17 -18.05 -5.83 -4.83
CA ALA A 17 -17.41 -5.98 -6.13
C ALA A 17 -17.87 -7.26 -6.86
N ALA A 18 -17.95 -8.39 -6.13
CA ALA A 18 -18.47 -9.64 -6.69
C ALA A 18 -19.92 -9.51 -7.19
N LYS A 19 -20.80 -8.91 -6.38
CA LYS A 19 -22.21 -8.69 -6.76
C LYS A 19 -22.33 -7.84 -8.02
N LEU A 20 -21.62 -6.72 -8.09
CA LEU A 20 -21.65 -5.82 -9.25
C LEU A 20 -21.18 -6.49 -10.53
N MET A 21 -20.17 -7.37 -10.45
CA MET A 21 -19.69 -8.09 -11.63
C MET A 21 -20.70 -9.14 -12.13
N LEU A 22 -21.38 -9.82 -11.21
CA LEU A 22 -22.47 -10.73 -11.56
C LEU A 22 -23.63 -9.99 -12.23
N ASP A 23 -24.03 -8.84 -11.67
CA ASP A 23 -25.11 -8.00 -12.24
C ASP A 23 -24.73 -7.45 -13.62
N ALA A 24 -23.45 -7.20 -13.86
CA ALA A 24 -22.93 -6.82 -15.17
C ALA A 24 -22.81 -8.01 -16.17
N GLY A 25 -23.23 -9.22 -15.77
CA GLY A 25 -23.30 -10.38 -16.64
C GLY A 25 -21.97 -11.11 -16.87
N TYR A 26 -21.00 -10.98 -15.95
CA TYR A 26 -19.77 -11.75 -16.01
C TYR A 26 -19.95 -13.17 -15.41
N ASP A 27 -19.23 -14.14 -15.95
CA ASP A 27 -19.05 -15.45 -15.33
C ASP A 27 -17.99 -15.31 -14.25
N CYS A 28 -18.38 -15.38 -12.95
CA CYS A 28 -17.55 -15.01 -11.82
C CYS A 28 -17.14 -16.22 -10.98
N MET A 29 -15.89 -16.21 -10.51
CA MET A 29 -15.38 -17.08 -9.44
C MET A 29 -14.78 -16.23 -8.33
N GLY A 30 -15.13 -16.50 -7.08
CA GLY A 30 -14.49 -15.91 -5.90
C GLY A 30 -13.16 -16.61 -5.59
N ALA A 31 -12.15 -15.82 -5.23
CA ALA A 31 -10.84 -16.32 -4.85
C ALA A 31 -10.30 -15.60 -3.62
N THR A 32 -9.92 -16.35 -2.57
CA THR A 32 -9.17 -15.79 -1.44
C THR A 32 -7.72 -16.22 -1.52
N MET A 33 -6.82 -15.27 -1.34
CA MET A 33 -5.39 -15.52 -1.24
C MET A 33 -5.04 -15.84 0.21
N LYS A 34 -4.56 -17.06 0.50
CA LYS A 34 -3.98 -17.40 1.79
C LYS A 34 -2.53 -16.91 1.79
N LEU A 35 -2.26 -15.85 2.57
CA LEU A 35 -0.99 -15.14 2.59
C LEU A 35 -0.06 -15.60 3.72
N PHE A 36 -0.63 -16.07 4.84
CA PHE A 36 0.10 -16.58 6.01
C PHE A 36 -0.78 -17.56 6.79
N ASP A 37 -0.19 -18.31 7.71
CA ASP A 37 -0.93 -19.10 8.72
C ASP A 37 -0.98 -18.31 10.03
N SER A 38 -2.02 -18.55 10.82
CA SER A 38 -2.17 -17.92 12.14
C SER A 38 -1.01 -18.29 13.08
N ASP A 39 -0.42 -19.47 12.88
CA ASP A 39 0.68 -19.99 13.70
C ASP A 39 2.05 -19.42 13.29
N ASP A 40 2.22 -19.01 12.03
CA ASP A 40 3.45 -18.42 11.50
C ASP A 40 3.66 -16.97 11.98
N ILE A 41 2.58 -16.32 12.37
CA ILE A 41 2.58 -14.99 12.95
C ILE A 41 2.16 -15.20 14.41
N LEU A 42 3.04 -14.92 15.37
CA LEU A 42 2.82 -15.05 16.84
C LEU A 42 1.59 -14.28 17.36
N MET A 43 0.60 -14.07 16.52
CA MET A 43 -0.56 -13.23 16.66
C MET A 43 -1.88 -13.99 16.59
N ALA A 44 -1.86 -15.31 16.70
CA ALA A 44 -3.05 -16.17 16.73
C ALA A 44 -4.07 -15.81 17.85
N GLN A 45 -3.76 -14.86 18.71
CA GLN A 45 -4.64 -14.50 19.82
C GLN A 45 -5.52 -13.26 19.59
N ARG A 46 -5.48 -12.60 18.40
CA ARG A 46 -6.32 -11.43 18.12
C ARG A 46 -6.99 -11.52 16.75
N GLU A 47 -8.32 -11.53 16.77
CA GLU A 47 -9.29 -11.76 15.67
C GLU A 47 -9.32 -10.70 14.54
N LYS A 48 -8.20 -10.07 14.15
CA LYS A 48 -8.26 -8.87 13.27
C LYS A 48 -7.33 -8.88 12.06
N THR A 49 -6.96 -10.03 11.52
CA THR A 49 -6.11 -10.08 10.30
C THR A 49 -6.95 -10.33 9.05
N CYS A 50 -6.69 -9.63 7.93
CA CYS A 50 -7.41 -9.74 6.66
C CYS A 50 -7.38 -11.13 5.98
N CYS A 51 -6.80 -12.15 6.58
CA CYS A 51 -6.71 -13.52 6.09
C CYS A 51 -6.95 -14.53 7.22
N SER A 52 -7.71 -14.14 8.26
CA SER A 52 -8.14 -15.05 9.31
C SER A 52 -9.06 -16.15 8.75
N LEU A 53 -9.22 -17.25 9.47
CA LEU A 53 -10.21 -18.28 9.09
C LEU A 53 -11.61 -17.69 8.97
N SER A 54 -11.96 -16.71 9.81
CA SER A 54 -13.25 -16.02 9.74
C SER A 54 -13.41 -15.20 8.45
N ASP A 55 -12.33 -14.56 7.93
CA ASP A 55 -12.39 -13.83 6.66
C ASP A 55 -12.61 -14.76 5.47
N VAL A 56 -11.96 -15.92 5.47
CA VAL A 56 -12.16 -16.96 4.46
C VAL A 56 -13.60 -17.48 4.50
N GLU A 57 -14.15 -17.68 5.69
CA GLU A 57 -15.54 -18.13 5.86
C GLU A 57 -16.54 -17.06 5.44
N ASP A 58 -16.30 -15.78 5.76
CA ASP A 58 -17.12 -14.66 5.30
C ASP A 58 -17.13 -14.60 3.77
N ALA A 59 -15.96 -14.66 3.13
CA ALA A 59 -15.84 -14.66 1.68
C ALA A 59 -16.56 -15.86 1.04
N ARG A 60 -16.41 -17.06 1.61
CA ARG A 60 -17.09 -18.27 1.17
C ARG A 60 -18.60 -18.16 1.32
N SER A 61 -19.08 -17.59 2.43
CA SER A 61 -20.51 -17.39 2.70
C SER A 61 -21.13 -16.45 1.66
N VAL A 62 -20.45 -15.33 1.35
CA VAL A 62 -20.89 -14.40 0.31
C VAL A 62 -20.88 -15.07 -1.07
N ALA A 63 -19.83 -15.79 -1.44
CA ALA A 63 -19.76 -16.48 -2.71
C ALA A 63 -20.89 -17.50 -2.89
N ARG A 64 -21.19 -18.28 -1.82
CA ARG A 64 -22.33 -19.22 -1.81
C ARG A 64 -23.67 -18.50 -1.98
N ARG A 65 -23.86 -17.37 -1.28
CA ARG A 65 -25.08 -16.57 -1.39
C ARG A 65 -25.28 -16.02 -2.79
N LEU A 66 -24.19 -15.65 -3.46
CA LEU A 66 -24.20 -15.17 -4.85
C LEU A 66 -24.25 -16.29 -5.89
N GLY A 67 -24.23 -17.56 -5.47
CA GLY A 67 -24.28 -18.71 -6.37
C GLY A 67 -23.03 -18.90 -7.23
N MET A 68 -21.87 -18.32 -6.84
CA MET A 68 -20.65 -18.43 -7.63
C MET A 68 -19.66 -19.41 -7.02
N PRO A 69 -18.81 -20.08 -7.85
CA PRO A 69 -17.70 -20.92 -7.38
C PRO A 69 -16.74 -20.10 -6.52
N TYR A 70 -16.08 -20.80 -5.58
CA TYR A 70 -15.12 -20.14 -4.68
C TYR A 70 -13.92 -21.05 -4.42
N GLN A 71 -12.72 -20.47 -4.43
CA GLN A 71 -11.47 -21.19 -4.19
C GLN A 71 -10.50 -20.38 -3.31
N VAL A 72 -9.67 -21.09 -2.54
CA VAL A 72 -8.57 -20.50 -1.77
C VAL A 72 -7.25 -20.86 -2.44
N PHE A 73 -6.45 -19.85 -2.78
CA PHE A 73 -5.11 -20.04 -3.34
C PHE A 73 -4.05 -19.81 -2.28
N ASN A 74 -3.08 -20.70 -2.21
CA ASN A 74 -1.95 -20.56 -1.29
C ASN A 74 -0.84 -19.71 -1.94
N PHE A 75 -0.64 -18.51 -1.41
CA PHE A 75 0.40 -17.57 -1.84
C PHE A 75 1.38 -17.22 -0.69
N LYS A 76 1.48 -18.06 0.33
CA LYS A 76 2.33 -17.81 1.51
C LYS A 76 3.81 -17.59 1.15
N GLY A 77 4.36 -18.42 0.26
CA GLY A 77 5.75 -18.29 -0.19
C GLY A 77 6.02 -16.97 -0.88
N ASP A 78 5.17 -16.62 -1.86
CA ASP A 78 5.28 -15.33 -2.57
C ASP A 78 5.10 -14.13 -1.62
N PHE A 79 4.16 -14.22 -0.67
CA PHE A 79 3.92 -13.15 0.29
C PHE A 79 5.11 -12.94 1.23
N LYS A 80 5.69 -14.03 1.72
CA LYS A 80 6.90 -13.99 2.53
C LYS A 80 8.03 -13.26 1.78
N GLU A 81 8.39 -13.76 0.62
CA GLU A 81 9.54 -13.29 -0.16
C GLU A 81 9.35 -11.85 -0.69
N LYS A 82 8.18 -11.58 -1.30
CA LYS A 82 7.96 -10.34 -2.06
C LYS A 82 7.41 -9.20 -1.20
N VAL A 83 6.85 -9.48 -0.03
CA VAL A 83 6.23 -8.46 0.84
C VAL A 83 6.90 -8.41 2.21
N ILE A 84 6.93 -9.52 2.98
CA ILE A 84 7.45 -9.48 4.35
C ILE A 84 8.96 -9.26 4.38
N ASP A 85 9.72 -10.03 3.61
CA ASP A 85 11.19 -9.94 3.60
C ASP A 85 11.64 -8.56 3.11
N LYS A 86 10.95 -7.99 2.10
CA LYS A 86 11.21 -6.63 1.61
C LYS A 86 10.84 -5.55 2.63
N PHE A 87 9.72 -5.74 3.35
CA PHE A 87 9.31 -4.86 4.45
C PHE A 87 10.40 -4.80 5.54
N ILE A 88 10.88 -5.96 5.96
CA ILE A 88 11.94 -6.08 6.97
C ILE A 88 13.23 -5.42 6.49
N ALA A 89 13.72 -5.78 5.29
CA ALA A 89 14.94 -5.23 4.72
C ALA A 89 14.89 -3.69 4.61
N THR A 90 13.73 -3.12 4.26
CA THR A 90 13.58 -1.66 4.19
C THR A 90 13.69 -1.01 5.57
N TYR A 91 13.12 -1.61 6.63
CA TYR A 91 13.29 -1.09 8.00
C TYR A 91 14.73 -1.22 8.49
N GLU A 92 15.40 -2.34 8.19
CA GLU A 92 16.82 -2.57 8.53
C GLU A 92 17.74 -1.56 7.84
N ALA A 93 17.42 -1.18 6.59
CA ALA A 93 18.11 -0.13 5.85
C ALA A 93 17.76 1.31 6.31
N GLY A 94 16.98 1.46 7.39
CA GLY A 94 16.59 2.79 7.92
C GLY A 94 15.39 3.44 7.21
N GLY A 95 14.81 2.82 6.17
CA GLY A 95 13.63 3.30 5.48
C GLY A 95 12.31 3.04 6.23
N THR A 96 11.20 3.40 5.61
CA THR A 96 9.84 3.10 6.08
C THR A 96 9.01 2.63 4.88
N PRO A 97 8.77 1.32 4.73
CA PRO A 97 8.07 0.77 3.57
C PRO A 97 6.55 0.98 3.63
N ASN A 98 5.90 0.82 2.48
CA ASN A 98 4.45 0.60 2.39
C ASN A 98 4.20 -0.79 1.75
N PRO A 99 4.00 -1.84 2.56
CA PRO A 99 3.89 -3.21 2.05
C PRO A 99 2.63 -3.45 1.19
N CYS A 100 1.61 -2.60 1.30
CA CYS A 100 0.42 -2.70 0.45
C CYS A 100 0.74 -2.46 -1.02
N ILE A 101 1.72 -1.61 -1.33
CA ILE A 101 2.19 -1.38 -2.69
C ILE A 101 2.80 -2.66 -3.28
N ASP A 102 3.69 -3.32 -2.53
CA ASP A 102 4.32 -4.57 -2.96
C ASP A 102 3.30 -5.71 -3.06
N CYS A 103 2.36 -5.82 -2.11
CA CYS A 103 1.28 -6.80 -2.15
C CYS A 103 0.40 -6.61 -3.39
N ASN A 104 0.00 -5.38 -3.72
CA ASN A 104 -0.76 -5.12 -4.93
C ASN A 104 0.04 -5.49 -6.18
N LYS A 105 1.27 -4.98 -6.33
CA LYS A 105 2.12 -5.24 -7.50
C LYS A 105 2.38 -6.72 -7.71
N CYS A 106 2.89 -7.40 -6.69
CA CYS A 106 3.48 -8.73 -6.84
C CYS A 106 2.49 -9.87 -6.65
N LEU A 107 1.44 -9.70 -5.82
CA LEU A 107 0.51 -10.78 -5.54
C LEU A 107 -0.83 -10.60 -6.25
N LYS A 108 -1.53 -9.48 -6.00
CA LYS A 108 -2.88 -9.31 -6.54
C LYS A 108 -2.88 -9.15 -8.05
N PHE A 109 -1.99 -8.30 -8.58
CA PHE A 109 -1.99 -7.95 -10.00
C PHE A 109 -0.87 -8.63 -10.82
N ASP A 110 0.00 -9.43 -10.19
CA ASP A 110 0.94 -10.32 -10.89
C ASP A 110 0.58 -11.80 -10.65
N THR A 111 0.81 -12.34 -9.46
CA THR A 111 0.64 -13.79 -9.21
C THR A 111 -0.82 -14.22 -9.39
N LEU A 112 -1.79 -13.48 -8.82
CA LEU A 112 -3.21 -13.82 -8.97
C LEU A 112 -3.71 -13.59 -10.41
N CYS A 113 -3.23 -12.53 -11.09
CA CYS A 113 -3.60 -12.27 -12.47
C CYS A 113 -3.10 -13.38 -13.41
N ARG A 114 -1.85 -13.80 -13.29
CA ARG A 114 -1.33 -14.96 -14.03
C ARG A 114 -2.12 -16.24 -13.76
N ARG A 115 -2.50 -16.47 -12.50
CA ARG A 115 -3.34 -17.60 -12.14
C ARG A 115 -4.73 -17.51 -12.77
N ALA A 116 -5.35 -16.32 -12.78
CA ALA A 116 -6.63 -16.08 -13.42
C ALA A 116 -6.59 -16.41 -14.93
N ILE A 117 -5.59 -15.87 -15.64
CA ILE A 117 -5.38 -16.13 -17.07
C ILE A 117 -5.19 -17.62 -17.33
N THR A 118 -4.37 -18.33 -16.53
CA THR A 118 -4.15 -19.79 -16.64
C THR A 118 -5.44 -20.60 -16.45
N LEU A 119 -6.36 -20.10 -15.63
CA LEU A 119 -7.68 -20.72 -15.40
C LEU A 119 -8.73 -20.27 -16.42
N GLY A 120 -8.36 -19.47 -17.42
CA GLY A 120 -9.25 -19.00 -18.47
C GLY A 120 -10.16 -17.85 -18.08
N TYR A 121 -9.77 -17.05 -17.09
CA TYR A 121 -10.45 -15.81 -16.73
C TYR A 121 -9.83 -14.62 -17.46
N ASP A 122 -10.68 -13.71 -17.93
CA ASP A 122 -10.27 -12.52 -18.68
C ASP A 122 -9.79 -11.39 -17.76
N TYR A 123 -10.36 -11.30 -16.54
CA TYR A 123 -10.12 -10.22 -15.59
C TYR A 123 -9.90 -10.69 -14.17
N VAL A 124 -9.06 -9.98 -13.44
CA VAL A 124 -9.02 -9.95 -11.97
C VAL A 124 -9.80 -8.75 -11.49
N VAL A 125 -10.68 -8.96 -10.53
CA VAL A 125 -11.53 -7.92 -9.93
C VAL A 125 -11.21 -7.79 -8.46
N THR A 126 -11.10 -6.57 -7.98
CA THR A 126 -10.86 -6.31 -6.55
C THR A 126 -11.79 -5.22 -6.03
N GLY A 127 -11.98 -5.17 -4.72
CA GLY A 127 -12.72 -4.11 -4.04
C GLY A 127 -11.93 -2.81 -3.84
N HIS A 128 -10.93 -2.50 -4.68
CA HIS A 128 -10.24 -1.22 -4.59
C HIS A 128 -11.09 -0.07 -5.10
N TYR A 129 -10.97 1.07 -4.42
CA TYR A 129 -11.51 2.34 -4.86
C TYR A 129 -10.50 3.04 -5.76
N ALA A 130 -10.62 2.82 -7.05
CA ALA A 130 -9.87 3.46 -8.13
C ALA A 130 -10.64 3.26 -9.43
N ARG A 131 -10.29 3.99 -10.49
CA ARG A 131 -10.90 3.87 -11.81
C ARG A 131 -9.84 3.55 -12.86
N ILE A 132 -10.25 2.82 -13.88
CA ILE A 132 -9.42 2.54 -15.06
C ILE A 132 -10.21 2.96 -16.28
N ASP A 133 -9.58 3.73 -17.16
CA ASP A 133 -10.07 4.00 -18.50
C ASP A 133 -8.98 3.70 -19.55
N CYS A 134 -9.33 3.73 -20.82
CA CYS A 134 -8.40 3.53 -21.92
C CYS A 134 -8.57 4.68 -22.92
N VAL A 135 -7.50 5.41 -23.17
CA VAL A 135 -7.47 6.52 -24.12
C VAL A 135 -6.31 6.28 -25.09
N ASP A 136 -6.61 6.33 -26.38
CA ASP A 136 -5.64 6.09 -27.46
C ASP A 136 -4.82 4.79 -27.31
N GLY A 137 -5.48 3.73 -26.82
CA GLY A 137 -4.87 2.42 -26.60
C GLY A 137 -4.00 2.31 -25.33
N ARG A 138 -3.90 3.36 -24.52
CA ARG A 138 -3.19 3.36 -23.23
C ARG A 138 -4.17 3.34 -22.06
N TYR A 139 -4.01 2.38 -21.17
CA TYR A 139 -4.77 2.32 -19.92
C TYR A 139 -4.27 3.37 -18.94
N ARG A 140 -5.22 4.08 -18.31
CA ARG A 140 -4.94 5.07 -17.28
C ARG A 140 -5.58 4.66 -15.97
N LEU A 141 -4.83 4.83 -14.89
CA LEU A 141 -5.34 4.71 -13.54
C LEU A 141 -5.80 6.08 -13.06
N ARG A 142 -7.01 6.14 -12.51
CA ARG A 142 -7.60 7.38 -12.00
C ARG A 142 -8.04 7.21 -10.55
N LYS A 143 -8.11 8.30 -9.81
CA LYS A 143 -8.68 8.33 -8.47
C LYS A 143 -10.11 7.81 -8.48
N ALA A 144 -10.56 7.27 -7.34
CA ALA A 144 -11.96 6.97 -7.11
C ALA A 144 -12.82 8.24 -7.10
N LEU A 145 -14.14 8.06 -7.25
CA LEU A 145 -15.12 9.12 -7.04
C LEU A 145 -15.17 9.55 -5.56
N ASP A 146 -15.05 8.59 -4.64
CA ASP A 146 -14.93 8.85 -3.20
C ASP A 146 -13.47 9.18 -2.84
N ASP A 147 -13.13 10.47 -2.78
CA ASP A 147 -11.78 10.96 -2.44
C ASP A 147 -11.29 10.46 -1.06
N LYS A 148 -12.22 10.19 -0.11
CA LYS A 148 -11.86 9.69 1.23
C LYS A 148 -11.45 8.22 1.22
N LYS A 149 -11.83 7.50 0.17
CA LYS A 149 -11.53 6.07 -0.02
C LYS A 149 -10.57 5.80 -1.16
N ASP A 150 -10.12 6.83 -1.87
CA ASP A 150 -9.20 6.70 -2.98
C ASP A 150 -7.96 5.87 -2.63
N GLN A 151 -7.73 4.82 -3.41
CA GLN A 151 -6.62 3.89 -3.25
C GLN A 151 -5.65 3.91 -4.44
N SER A 152 -5.79 4.87 -5.33
CA SER A 152 -4.92 5.02 -6.50
C SER A 152 -3.43 5.11 -6.14
N TYR A 153 -3.11 5.70 -4.98
CA TYR A 153 -1.74 5.78 -4.46
C TYR A 153 -1.05 4.42 -4.31
N VAL A 154 -1.73 3.39 -3.87
CA VAL A 154 -1.12 2.05 -3.67
C VAL A 154 -1.17 1.17 -4.92
N LEU A 155 -1.65 1.74 -6.04
CA LEU A 155 -1.82 1.04 -7.32
C LEU A 155 -0.93 1.62 -8.44
N TYR A 156 -0.15 2.66 -8.17
CA TYR A 156 0.64 3.38 -9.17
C TYR A 156 1.63 2.52 -9.95
N ASN A 157 2.06 1.41 -9.37
CA ASN A 157 3.12 0.57 -9.93
C ASN A 157 2.60 -0.65 -10.73
N LEU A 158 1.32 -0.62 -11.13
CA LEU A 158 0.77 -1.59 -12.07
C LEU A 158 1.34 -1.37 -13.47
N SER A 159 1.41 -2.44 -14.26
CA SER A 159 1.78 -2.35 -15.67
C SER A 159 0.55 -2.12 -16.56
N GLN A 160 0.77 -1.73 -17.81
CA GLN A 160 -0.31 -1.62 -18.82
C GLN A 160 -1.04 -2.94 -19.03
N GLU A 161 -0.32 -4.06 -19.05
CA GLU A 161 -0.89 -5.39 -19.15
C GLU A 161 -1.77 -5.72 -17.92
N GLN A 162 -1.28 -5.40 -16.72
CA GLN A 162 -2.05 -5.60 -15.49
C GLN A 162 -3.33 -4.76 -15.48
N LEU A 163 -3.26 -3.49 -15.91
CA LEU A 163 -4.45 -2.64 -16.02
C LEU A 163 -5.47 -3.18 -17.05
N ALA A 164 -4.99 -3.71 -18.18
CA ALA A 164 -5.85 -4.29 -19.22
C ALA A 164 -6.68 -5.48 -18.73
N HIS A 165 -6.18 -6.23 -17.74
CA HIS A 165 -6.83 -7.39 -17.15
C HIS A 165 -7.40 -7.14 -15.73
N THR A 166 -7.60 -5.87 -15.37
CA THR A 166 -8.08 -5.49 -14.02
C THR A 166 -9.37 -4.68 -14.11
N LEU A 167 -10.31 -4.95 -13.19
CA LEU A 167 -11.51 -4.14 -13.01
C LEU A 167 -11.67 -3.71 -11.54
N PHE A 168 -12.06 -2.45 -11.35
CA PHE A 168 -12.36 -1.82 -10.05
C PHE A 168 -13.81 -1.34 -10.01
N PRO A 169 -14.79 -2.22 -9.78
CA PRO A 169 -16.21 -1.86 -9.88
C PRO A 169 -16.68 -0.85 -8.84
N LEU A 170 -15.90 -0.63 -7.77
CA LEU A 170 -16.22 0.34 -6.72
C LEU A 170 -15.71 1.76 -7.01
N GLY A 171 -14.95 1.95 -8.09
CA GLY A 171 -14.32 3.23 -8.38
C GLY A 171 -15.28 4.41 -8.60
N GLU A 172 -16.50 4.13 -9.04
CA GLU A 172 -17.56 5.11 -9.29
C GLU A 172 -18.60 5.19 -8.14
N LEU A 173 -18.33 4.56 -6.98
CA LEU A 173 -19.26 4.51 -5.86
C LEU A 173 -18.65 5.17 -4.61
N HIS A 174 -19.53 5.80 -3.82
CA HIS A 174 -19.21 6.21 -2.46
C HIS A 174 -19.37 5.05 -1.49
N LYS A 175 -18.65 5.10 -0.37
CA LYS A 175 -18.61 4.02 0.61
C LYS A 175 -19.97 3.70 1.24
N ASP A 176 -20.82 4.67 1.43
CA ASP A 176 -22.19 4.50 1.92
C ASP A 176 -23.05 3.71 0.93
N GLN A 177 -22.93 3.97 -0.36
CA GLN A 177 -23.59 3.20 -1.42
C GLN A 177 -23.12 1.72 -1.40
N VAL A 178 -21.82 1.49 -1.25
CA VAL A 178 -21.27 0.13 -1.13
C VAL A 178 -21.85 -0.60 0.09
N ARG A 179 -21.99 0.06 1.22
CA ARG A 179 -22.61 -0.53 2.41
C ARG A 179 -24.10 -0.81 2.20
N ALA A 180 -24.85 0.11 1.59
CA ALA A 180 -26.25 -0.10 1.26
C ALA A 180 -26.45 -1.33 0.37
N ILE A 181 -25.64 -1.49 -0.70
CA ILE A 181 -25.68 -2.68 -1.56
C ILE A 181 -25.41 -3.95 -0.75
N ALA A 182 -24.43 -3.94 0.17
CA ALA A 182 -24.13 -5.10 1.00
C ALA A 182 -25.29 -5.48 1.94
N GLU A 183 -25.95 -4.49 2.54
CA GLU A 183 -27.13 -4.66 3.41
C GLU A 183 -28.32 -5.21 2.63
N GLU A 184 -28.66 -4.60 1.50
CA GLU A 184 -29.76 -5.03 0.62
C GLU A 184 -29.60 -6.48 0.15
N ASN A 185 -28.34 -6.91 -0.06
CA ASN A 185 -28.04 -8.30 -0.44
C ASN A 185 -27.87 -9.22 0.76
N GLY A 186 -28.00 -8.72 1.99
CA GLY A 186 -27.90 -9.49 3.24
C GLY A 186 -26.54 -10.15 3.43
N PHE A 187 -25.45 -9.47 3.08
CA PHE A 187 -24.11 -9.98 3.29
C PHE A 187 -23.73 -9.99 4.75
N ILE A 188 -23.19 -11.08 5.26
CA ILE A 188 -22.82 -11.26 6.67
C ILE A 188 -21.80 -10.23 7.14
N ASN A 189 -20.99 -9.71 6.23
CA ASN A 189 -19.91 -8.75 6.48
C ASN A 189 -20.30 -7.28 6.17
N ALA A 190 -21.60 -6.97 5.94
CA ALA A 190 -22.06 -5.61 5.62
C ALA A 190 -21.62 -4.55 6.65
N HIS A 191 -21.65 -4.91 7.94
CA HIS A 191 -21.25 -4.04 9.04
C HIS A 191 -19.83 -4.24 9.55
N LYS A 192 -19.03 -5.08 8.87
CA LYS A 192 -17.65 -5.35 9.25
C LYS A 192 -16.80 -4.09 9.19
N ARG A 193 -15.99 -3.87 10.22
CA ARG A 193 -15.03 -2.75 10.24
C ARG A 193 -13.95 -2.96 9.19
N GLU A 194 -13.51 -1.86 8.60
CA GLU A 194 -12.41 -1.87 7.64
C GLU A 194 -11.09 -2.14 8.34
N SER A 195 -10.22 -2.93 7.69
CA SER A 195 -8.84 -3.07 8.10
C SER A 195 -8.08 -1.80 7.69
N GLN A 196 -7.61 -1.02 8.66
CA GLN A 196 -6.86 0.22 8.41
C GLN A 196 -5.35 0.05 8.56
N ASP A 197 -4.91 -1.07 9.15
CA ASP A 197 -3.51 -1.34 9.46
C ASP A 197 -2.90 -2.35 8.48
N ILE A 198 -1.58 -2.51 8.56
CA ILE A 198 -0.83 -3.53 7.82
C ILE A 198 -1.37 -4.90 8.24
N CYS A 199 -1.89 -5.69 7.29
CA CYS A 199 -2.65 -6.92 7.56
C CYS A 199 -1.89 -7.98 8.38
N PHE A 200 -0.56 -7.97 8.35
CA PHE A 200 0.29 -8.87 9.13
C PHE A 200 0.91 -8.20 10.37
N VAL A 201 0.55 -6.93 10.68
CA VAL A 201 0.94 -6.19 11.90
C VAL A 201 -0.32 -5.56 12.53
N PRO A 202 -1.26 -6.36 13.05
CA PRO A 202 -2.61 -5.90 13.40
C PRO A 202 -2.65 -4.99 14.64
N ASP A 203 -1.64 -4.98 15.48
CA ASP A 203 -1.50 -4.12 16.65
C ASP A 203 -0.64 -2.87 16.41
N GLY A 204 -0.13 -2.71 15.18
CA GLY A 204 0.70 -1.59 14.78
C GLY A 204 2.13 -1.61 15.34
N ASP A 205 2.53 -2.62 16.13
CA ASP A 205 3.91 -2.79 16.61
C ASP A 205 4.75 -3.58 15.60
N TYR A 206 5.12 -2.88 14.50
CA TYR A 206 5.94 -3.46 13.45
C TYR A 206 7.34 -3.87 13.94
N ALA A 207 7.88 -3.23 14.98
CA ALA A 207 9.19 -3.58 15.52
C ALA A 207 9.13 -4.93 16.27
N ALA A 208 8.11 -5.14 17.11
CA ALA A 208 7.89 -6.42 17.75
C ALA A 208 7.62 -7.53 16.72
N PHE A 209 6.88 -7.24 15.67
CA PHE A 209 6.68 -8.16 14.55
C PHE A 209 8.00 -8.55 13.89
N ILE A 210 8.86 -7.58 13.53
CA ILE A 210 10.15 -7.83 12.88
C ILE A 210 11.06 -8.67 13.78
N GLU A 211 11.18 -8.31 15.06
CA GLU A 211 12.00 -9.06 16.05
C GLU A 211 11.54 -10.50 16.20
N SER A 212 10.23 -10.71 16.33
CA SER A 212 9.63 -12.04 16.47
C SER A 212 9.78 -12.87 15.20
N TYR A 213 9.52 -12.29 14.03
CA TYR A 213 9.56 -12.98 12.75
C TYR A 213 10.97 -13.39 12.34
N THR A 214 11.95 -12.52 12.59
CA THR A 214 13.38 -12.76 12.24
C THR A 214 14.15 -13.53 13.30
N GLY A 215 13.67 -13.55 14.54
CA GLY A 215 14.45 -13.99 15.71
C GLY A 215 15.64 -13.09 16.03
N ARG A 216 15.76 -11.92 15.37
CA ARG A 216 16.87 -10.98 15.57
C ARG A 216 16.52 -9.96 16.65
N HIS A 217 17.51 -9.59 17.43
CA HIS A 217 17.42 -8.49 18.37
C HIS A 217 18.14 -7.26 17.79
N TYR A 218 17.48 -6.09 17.84
CA TYR A 218 18.05 -4.82 17.38
C TYR A 218 18.53 -4.02 18.58
N PRO A 219 19.87 -3.90 18.76
CA PRO A 219 20.45 -3.36 19.98
C PRO A 219 20.10 -1.88 20.16
N PRO A 220 20.04 -1.40 21.41
CA PRO A 220 19.98 0.03 21.70
C PRO A 220 21.17 0.77 21.11
N GLY A 221 20.92 1.98 20.58
CA GLY A 221 21.94 2.88 20.05
C GLY A 221 21.73 4.30 20.58
N ASP A 222 22.36 5.28 19.95
CA ASP A 222 22.31 6.66 20.41
C ASP A 222 21.34 7.53 19.63
N PHE A 223 20.56 8.33 20.35
CA PHE A 223 19.98 9.54 19.79
C PHE A 223 21.05 10.62 19.76
N VAL A 224 21.22 11.25 18.60
CA VAL A 224 22.17 12.34 18.42
C VAL A 224 21.47 13.58 17.87
N ASP A 225 22.05 14.77 18.12
CA ASP A 225 21.63 15.98 17.41
C ASP A 225 22.28 16.05 16.01
N THR A 226 22.03 17.14 15.28
CA THR A 226 22.58 17.36 13.93
C THR A 226 24.08 17.64 13.93
N GLN A 227 24.70 17.92 15.08
CA GLN A 227 26.13 18.07 15.30
C GLN A 227 26.81 16.77 15.76
N GLY A 228 26.03 15.72 16.05
CA GLY A 228 26.52 14.43 16.52
C GLY A 228 26.65 14.30 18.05
N HIS A 229 26.18 15.29 18.82
CA HIS A 229 26.16 15.18 20.30
C HIS A 229 25.09 14.19 20.74
N VAL A 230 25.44 13.33 21.68
CA VAL A 230 24.52 12.32 22.22
C VAL A 230 23.47 12.98 23.12
N LEU A 231 22.20 12.74 22.79
CA LEU A 231 21.04 13.20 23.53
C LEU A 231 20.45 12.14 24.47
N GLY A 232 20.77 10.87 24.23
CA GLY A 232 20.30 9.74 25.03
C GLY A 232 20.35 8.43 24.24
N ARG A 233 19.64 7.39 24.73
CA ARG A 233 19.67 6.05 24.14
C ARG A 233 18.31 5.67 23.53
N HIS A 234 18.32 5.11 22.33
CA HIS A 234 17.12 4.53 21.70
C HIS A 234 17.05 2.99 21.92
N LYS A 235 15.85 2.42 21.70
CA LYS A 235 15.53 1.01 21.96
C LYS A 235 15.66 0.09 20.73
N GLY A 236 16.51 0.43 19.78
CA GLY A 236 16.65 -0.24 18.48
C GLY A 236 16.15 0.62 17.32
N ILE A 237 17.00 0.78 16.29
CA ILE A 237 16.78 1.74 15.18
C ILE A 237 15.50 1.50 14.38
N ILE A 238 15.05 0.25 14.29
CA ILE A 238 13.83 -0.12 13.56
C ILE A 238 12.55 0.45 14.16
N ARG A 239 12.57 0.89 15.43
CA ARG A 239 11.41 1.42 16.18
C ARG A 239 11.07 2.87 15.85
N TYR A 240 11.84 3.51 14.97
CA TYR A 240 11.73 4.93 14.69
C TYR A 240 11.47 5.21 13.20
N THR A 241 10.69 6.28 12.96
CA THR A 241 10.32 6.72 11.61
C THR A 241 10.61 8.20 11.46
N ILE A 242 11.04 8.64 10.29
CA ILE A 242 11.29 10.05 9.97
C ILE A 242 10.04 10.90 10.26
N GLY A 243 10.22 11.99 10.98
CA GLY A 243 9.15 12.88 11.45
C GLY A 243 8.51 12.49 12.78
N GLN A 244 8.91 11.37 13.39
CA GLN A 244 8.39 10.93 14.68
C GLN A 244 8.85 11.87 15.81
N ARG A 245 7.88 12.27 16.66
CA ARG A 245 8.11 13.08 17.86
C ARG A 245 7.84 12.32 19.15
N ARG A 246 6.77 11.50 19.16
CA ARG A 246 6.32 10.78 20.36
C ARG A 246 7.05 9.44 20.49
N GLY A 247 7.16 8.93 21.72
CA GLY A 247 7.75 7.61 21.97
C GLY A 247 9.28 7.57 21.90
N LEU A 248 9.97 8.72 21.90
CA LEU A 248 11.43 8.78 21.93
C LEU A 248 11.99 8.40 23.30
N GLY A 249 11.22 8.60 24.39
CA GLY A 249 11.68 8.29 25.75
C GLY A 249 12.71 9.27 26.31
N LEU A 250 12.79 10.48 25.73
CA LEU A 250 13.71 11.54 26.12
C LEU A 250 12.96 12.70 26.77
N ALA A 251 13.54 13.26 27.84
CA ALA A 251 13.13 14.53 28.41
C ALA A 251 13.99 15.64 27.80
N LEU A 252 13.44 16.35 26.83
CA LEU A 252 14.15 17.39 26.06
C LEU A 252 13.56 18.77 26.35
N PRO A 253 14.39 19.83 26.36
CA PRO A 253 13.93 21.19 26.63
C PRO A 253 13.04 21.78 25.52
N ALA A 254 13.13 21.25 24.29
CA ALA A 254 12.33 21.61 23.14
C ALA A 254 11.91 20.37 22.36
N PRO A 255 10.79 20.44 21.59
CA PRO A 255 10.37 19.34 20.74
C PRO A 255 11.41 19.02 19.66
N LEU A 256 11.92 17.79 19.64
CA LEU A 256 12.73 17.27 18.55
C LEU A 256 12.03 16.13 17.83
N TYR A 257 12.46 15.90 16.58
CA TYR A 257 11.87 14.94 15.66
C TYR A 257 12.95 14.09 15.02
N VAL A 258 12.65 12.84 14.72
CA VAL A 258 13.55 11.97 13.96
C VAL A 258 13.71 12.57 12.54
N CYS A 259 14.94 12.92 12.16
CA CYS A 259 15.24 13.44 10.84
C CYS A 259 16.17 12.54 10.01
N LYS A 260 16.96 11.67 10.65
CA LYS A 260 17.82 10.71 9.96
C LYS A 260 17.94 9.44 10.80
N LYS A 261 18.10 8.31 10.16
CA LYS A 261 18.50 7.04 10.75
C LYS A 261 19.74 6.54 10.02
N ASP A 262 20.73 6.10 10.77
CA ASP A 262 21.95 5.54 10.24
C ASP A 262 22.16 4.12 10.82
N PRO A 263 21.85 3.08 10.04
CA PRO A 263 22.00 1.69 10.48
C PRO A 263 23.45 1.27 10.74
N GLU A 264 24.43 1.85 10.05
CA GLU A 264 25.84 1.49 10.18
C GLU A 264 26.39 1.93 11.52
N SER A 265 26.11 3.16 11.93
CA SER A 265 26.51 3.69 13.25
C SER A 265 25.49 3.39 14.36
N ASN A 266 24.35 2.76 14.03
CA ASN A 266 23.21 2.54 14.92
C ASN A 266 22.77 3.82 15.65
N THR A 267 22.63 4.92 14.90
CA THR A 267 22.22 6.22 15.44
C THR A 267 20.91 6.71 14.84
N VAL A 268 20.15 7.45 15.64
CA VAL A 268 18.93 8.16 15.25
C VAL A 268 19.14 9.65 15.49
N THR A 269 19.21 10.43 14.41
CA THR A 269 19.41 11.88 14.49
C THR A 269 18.09 12.58 14.75
N LEU A 270 18.09 13.48 15.72
CA LEU A 270 16.96 14.32 16.08
C LEU A 270 17.22 15.77 15.69
N CYS A 271 16.21 16.45 15.17
CA CYS A 271 16.31 17.85 14.77
C CYS A 271 15.03 18.63 15.12
N PRO A 272 15.08 19.98 15.15
CA PRO A 272 13.90 20.84 15.18
C PRO A 272 12.98 20.63 13.97
N ASN A 273 11.71 21.05 14.10
CA ASN A 273 10.69 20.79 13.09
C ASN A 273 10.97 21.46 11.73
N ASP A 274 11.57 22.61 11.71
CA ASP A 274 11.94 23.37 10.51
C ASP A 274 12.97 22.65 9.65
N GLN A 275 13.85 21.87 10.25
CA GLN A 275 14.86 21.06 9.54
C GLN A 275 14.32 19.75 8.93
N LEU A 276 13.04 19.44 9.15
CA LEU A 276 12.39 18.29 8.49
C LEU A 276 11.92 18.59 7.06
N ASN A 277 11.99 19.83 6.64
CA ASN A 277 11.45 20.28 5.35
C ASN A 277 12.46 20.06 4.22
N SER A 278 11.98 19.50 3.11
CA SER A 278 12.75 19.33 1.87
C SER A 278 11.98 19.87 0.67
N THR A 279 12.66 20.59 -0.19
CA THR A 279 12.11 21.08 -1.46
C THR A 279 12.39 20.10 -2.60
N VAL A 280 13.50 19.36 -2.52
CA VAL A 280 13.92 18.42 -3.56
C VAL A 280 13.84 16.99 -3.04
N VAL A 281 13.25 16.10 -3.83
CA VAL A 281 13.09 14.67 -3.51
C VAL A 281 13.52 13.85 -4.70
N ARG A 282 14.41 12.87 -4.49
CA ARG A 282 14.78 11.90 -5.50
C ARG A 282 13.94 10.63 -5.38
N VAL A 283 13.53 10.10 -6.53
CA VAL A 283 12.65 8.94 -6.65
C VAL A 283 13.25 7.96 -7.64
N THR A 284 13.39 6.71 -7.21
CA THR A 284 13.95 5.62 -8.01
C THR A 284 12.89 4.59 -8.38
N GLU A 285 13.23 3.63 -9.23
CA GLU A 285 12.31 2.57 -9.68
C GLU A 285 10.99 3.16 -10.21
N PHE A 286 11.08 4.24 -11.00
CA PHE A 286 9.91 5.00 -11.42
C PHE A 286 9.11 4.27 -12.50
N ASN A 287 7.81 4.11 -12.28
CA ASN A 287 6.85 3.53 -13.23
C ASN A 287 5.99 4.64 -13.86
N TRP A 288 6.19 4.93 -15.14
CA TRP A 288 5.31 5.82 -15.93
C TRP A 288 4.08 5.05 -16.38
N LEU A 289 2.97 5.28 -15.69
CA LEU A 289 1.76 4.47 -15.87
C LEU A 289 0.86 4.99 -16.98
N SER A 290 0.26 6.15 -16.80
CA SER A 290 -0.76 6.69 -17.69
C SER A 290 -0.21 7.50 -18.87
N ILE A 291 1.07 7.85 -18.81
CA ILE A 291 1.81 8.55 -19.90
C ILE A 291 3.13 7.85 -20.17
N ALA A 292 3.79 8.17 -21.28
CA ALA A 292 5.19 7.87 -21.49
C ALA A 292 6.07 8.79 -20.60
N ALA A 293 7.32 8.41 -20.35
CA ALA A 293 8.28 9.29 -19.68
C ALA A 293 8.40 10.61 -20.46
N PRO A 294 8.18 11.77 -19.81
CA PRO A 294 8.28 13.06 -20.49
C PRO A 294 9.74 13.37 -20.83
N ALA A 295 9.96 13.98 -21.98
CA ALA A 295 11.29 14.44 -22.40
C ALA A 295 11.65 15.80 -21.76
N GLU A 296 10.66 16.61 -21.41
CA GLU A 296 10.80 17.92 -20.79
C GLU A 296 10.24 17.90 -19.36
N PRO A 297 10.68 18.79 -18.48
CA PRO A 297 10.13 18.91 -17.13
C PRO A 297 8.62 19.13 -17.16
N LEU A 298 7.91 18.41 -16.31
CA LEU A 298 6.44 18.43 -16.18
C LEU A 298 6.05 19.05 -14.85
N HIS A 299 5.12 20.02 -14.85
CA HIS A 299 4.50 20.51 -13.61
C HIS A 299 3.27 19.64 -13.28
N ALA A 300 3.25 19.06 -12.08
CA ALA A 300 2.22 18.11 -11.65
C ALA A 300 2.02 18.15 -10.13
N ALA A 301 1.00 17.45 -9.64
CA ALA A 301 0.73 17.30 -8.22
C ALA A 301 1.25 15.97 -7.69
N VAL A 302 1.89 15.94 -6.52
CA VAL A 302 2.53 14.73 -5.97
C VAL A 302 2.07 14.43 -4.56
N LYS A 303 1.81 13.14 -4.26
CA LYS A 303 1.68 12.62 -2.90
C LYS A 303 2.95 11.84 -2.54
N ILE A 304 3.58 12.19 -1.43
CA ILE A 304 4.75 11.46 -0.89
C ILE A 304 4.39 10.55 0.30
N ARG A 305 3.11 10.46 0.64
CA ARG A 305 2.51 9.56 1.65
C ARG A 305 1.05 9.30 1.31
N TYR A 306 0.54 8.16 1.73
CA TYR A 306 -0.85 7.78 1.46
C TYR A 306 -1.87 8.82 1.97
N ASN A 307 -1.79 9.20 3.24
CA ASN A 307 -2.73 10.11 3.89
C ASN A 307 -2.37 11.61 3.72
N MET A 308 -1.62 11.98 2.68
CA MET A 308 -1.20 13.35 2.44
C MET A 308 -1.99 13.97 1.29
N HIS A 309 -2.23 15.29 1.36
CA HIS A 309 -2.73 16.04 0.21
C HIS A 309 -1.66 16.12 -0.88
N GLN A 310 -2.10 16.24 -2.12
CA GLN A 310 -1.22 16.49 -3.26
C GLN A 310 -0.55 17.85 -3.11
N ALA A 311 0.74 17.93 -3.41
CA ALA A 311 1.53 19.16 -3.44
C ALA A 311 2.05 19.41 -4.85
N PRO A 312 1.97 20.65 -5.36
CA PRO A 312 2.49 20.99 -6.68
C PRO A 312 4.02 20.92 -6.72
N CYS A 313 4.56 20.38 -7.80
CA CYS A 313 5.99 20.30 -8.03
C CYS A 313 6.35 20.22 -9.51
N THR A 314 7.59 20.53 -9.83
CA THR A 314 8.22 20.22 -11.11
C THR A 314 8.83 18.82 -11.04
N VAL A 315 8.52 18.00 -12.04
CA VAL A 315 8.96 16.61 -12.20
C VAL A 315 9.96 16.54 -13.34
N GLU A 316 11.16 16.09 -13.08
CA GLU A 316 12.24 15.98 -14.07
C GLU A 316 12.77 14.54 -14.11
N VAL A 317 12.90 13.98 -15.32
CA VAL A 317 13.52 12.66 -15.53
C VAL A 317 15.03 12.85 -15.61
N LEU A 318 15.76 12.22 -14.69
CA LEU A 318 17.21 12.28 -14.63
C LEU A 318 17.86 11.25 -15.57
N PRO A 319 19.12 11.45 -15.97
CA PRO A 319 19.90 10.40 -16.64
C PRO A 319 19.89 9.11 -15.80
N GLY A 320 19.53 7.99 -16.45
CA GLY A 320 19.39 6.70 -15.76
C GLY A 320 17.97 6.32 -15.35
N GLY A 321 16.97 7.23 -15.55
CA GLY A 321 15.56 6.94 -15.36
C GLY A 321 15.00 7.25 -13.97
N ASP A 322 15.83 7.70 -13.03
CA ASP A 322 15.36 8.28 -11.77
C ASP A 322 14.59 9.58 -12.02
N VAL A 323 13.77 9.98 -11.07
CA VAL A 323 12.99 11.21 -11.16
C VAL A 323 13.34 12.15 -10.02
N GLN A 324 13.57 13.41 -10.33
CA GLN A 324 13.68 14.49 -9.36
C GLN A 324 12.35 15.25 -9.27
N LEU A 325 11.91 15.46 -8.05
CA LEU A 325 10.74 16.27 -7.71
C LEU A 325 11.24 17.52 -7.03
N THR A 326 10.93 18.70 -7.62
CA THR A 326 11.21 20.01 -7.02
C THR A 326 9.88 20.66 -6.64
N PHE A 327 9.55 20.63 -5.34
CA PHE A 327 8.28 21.13 -4.82
C PHE A 327 8.23 22.65 -4.78
N ASP A 328 7.09 23.24 -5.10
CA ASP A 328 6.85 24.70 -5.01
C ASP A 328 6.90 25.18 -3.55
N THR A 329 6.53 24.32 -2.61
CA THR A 329 6.62 24.55 -1.16
C THR A 329 7.30 23.36 -0.48
N PRO A 330 8.19 23.61 0.51
CA PRO A 330 8.90 22.52 1.19
C PRO A 330 7.96 21.49 1.78
N GLN A 331 8.29 20.21 1.60
CA GLN A 331 7.53 19.07 2.10
C GLN A 331 8.15 18.51 3.38
N ARG A 332 7.31 18.35 4.41
CA ARG A 332 7.76 17.90 5.72
C ARG A 332 8.02 16.40 5.76
N ALA A 333 9.15 16.02 6.36
CA ALA A 333 9.50 14.65 6.72
C ALA A 333 9.41 13.69 5.52
N VAL A 334 10.04 14.04 4.42
CA VAL A 334 10.25 13.14 3.29
C VAL A 334 10.93 11.87 3.80
N THR A 335 10.37 10.72 3.51
CA THR A 335 10.78 9.47 4.16
C THR A 335 11.25 8.46 3.11
N PRO A 336 12.54 8.04 3.14
CA PRO A 336 13.05 6.97 2.29
C PRO A 336 12.25 5.67 2.47
N GLY A 337 12.00 4.98 1.35
CA GLY A 337 11.18 3.77 1.34
C GLY A 337 9.68 4.00 1.11
N GLN A 338 9.17 5.22 1.31
CA GLN A 338 7.81 5.59 0.91
C GLN A 338 7.73 5.79 -0.61
N ALA A 339 6.52 5.79 -1.16
CA ALA A 339 6.29 6.12 -2.55
C ALA A 339 6.08 7.62 -2.76
N ALA A 340 6.52 8.11 -3.93
CA ALA A 340 6.05 9.37 -4.50
C ALA A 340 5.16 9.05 -5.70
N VAL A 341 3.92 9.51 -5.70
CA VAL A 341 2.94 9.24 -6.75
C VAL A 341 2.48 10.54 -7.36
N ILE A 342 2.59 10.64 -8.68
CA ILE A 342 2.36 11.85 -9.47
C ILE A 342 0.97 11.80 -10.09
N TYR A 343 0.29 12.92 -10.03
CA TYR A 343 -1.07 13.10 -10.53
C TYR A 343 -1.19 14.31 -11.44
N ASP A 344 -2.04 14.18 -12.46
CA ASP A 344 -2.63 15.28 -13.20
C ASP A 344 -4.15 15.21 -13.02
N GLY A 345 -4.69 16.15 -12.26
CA GLY A 345 -6.08 16.10 -11.81
C GLY A 345 -6.38 14.82 -11.01
N ASP A 346 -7.22 13.95 -11.57
CA ASP A 346 -7.56 12.65 -11.01
C ASP A 346 -6.77 11.47 -11.62
N THR A 347 -5.94 11.73 -12.64
CA THR A 347 -5.15 10.71 -13.33
C THR A 347 -3.80 10.50 -12.64
N VAL A 348 -3.46 9.24 -12.35
CA VAL A 348 -2.13 8.85 -11.86
C VAL A 348 -1.18 8.78 -13.05
N LEU A 349 -0.22 9.69 -13.13
CA LEU A 349 0.78 9.69 -14.20
C LEU A 349 1.82 8.60 -14.01
N GLY A 350 2.20 8.35 -12.77
CA GLY A 350 3.18 7.35 -12.37
C GLY A 350 3.63 7.53 -10.93
N GLY A 351 4.68 6.81 -10.56
CA GLY A 351 5.27 6.92 -9.23
C GLY A 351 6.50 6.04 -9.07
N GLY A 352 7.19 6.20 -7.95
CA GLY A 352 8.38 5.43 -7.62
C GLY A 352 8.71 5.49 -6.14
N ARG A 353 9.87 4.97 -5.76
CA ARG A 353 10.33 4.87 -4.38
C ARG A 353 11.25 6.05 -4.02
N ILE A 354 10.95 6.74 -2.93
CA ILE A 354 11.77 7.83 -2.35
C ILE A 354 13.06 7.24 -1.79
N VAL A 355 14.19 7.89 -2.09
CA VAL A 355 15.54 7.54 -1.61
C VAL A 355 16.19 8.67 -0.84
#